data_8a80c3f94885d45120312247c0823c26
#
_entry.id   8a80c3f94885d45120312247c0823c26
#
_cell.length_a   1.000
_cell.length_b   1.000
_cell.length_c   1.000
_cell.angle_alpha   90.00
_cell.angle_beta   90.00
_cell.angle_gamma   90.00
#
_symmetry.space_group_name_H-M   'P 1'
#
loop_
_entity.id
_entity.type
_entity.pdbx_description
1 polymer ?
#
loop_
_entity_poly.entity_id
_entity_poly.type
_entity_poly.pdbx_seq_one_letter_code
_entity_poly.pdbx_strand_id
1 'polypeptide(L)'
;MENNNNVSRNEEWRVELRGSISPKERAAIERVEMPQLAPAYRITCNEEVNQGITEEQAVREATRCLDCNNPQCVTGCPVGIDIPKFIKNIERRHFADAAATLKETSSLPAVCGRVCPQEKQCESKCIRLKMKQPAVAIGYLERFAADWQRNSGEEEVVKMEPKNGIKVAVVGSGPSGLSFAGDMAKKGFDVTVFEALHEIGGVLKYGIPEFRLPNAVVDHEIEGLRKMGVDFQKDVLIGRTITYDDLHAMGFKGIFVGSGAGFPRFMNIPGENLNGVMSSNEYLTRINLMQAGRGGDTPVITGDTVAVVGGGNTAMDSTRTALRMGAKRVILVYRRSEAEMPARLEEIGHAKEEGVELMTLHNPVEYIGDEKGRVCAMKVQRMELGEPDASGRRSPIPVEGAIEEIPVDVVIVAVGVSPNSLVPRSIDGLEVSRRGTIVVNDESMQSNISDLYAGGDIVRGGATVILAMGDGRKAAQNMAKTLLEK
;
A
#
# COMPACT_ATOMS: atom_id res chain seq x y z
N MET A 1 3.35 26.98 -8.27
CA MET A 1 4.55 26.18 -7.91
C MET A 1 5.49 26.19 -9.11
N GLU A 2 6.53 26.97 -9.06
CA GLU A 2 7.58 26.90 -10.08
C GLU A 2 8.20 25.50 -10.01
N ASN A 3 8.42 24.95 -11.19
CA ASN A 3 8.75 23.54 -11.39
C ASN A 3 10.19 23.26 -10.89
N ASN A 4 10.37 22.94 -9.61
CA ASN A 4 11.66 22.60 -8.98
C ASN A 4 12.45 21.54 -9.78
N ASN A 5 11.76 20.70 -10.57
CA ASN A 5 12.38 19.70 -11.45
C ASN A 5 13.26 20.32 -12.54
N ASN A 6 13.00 21.55 -12.99
CA ASN A 6 13.83 22.20 -14.00
C ASN A 6 15.14 22.75 -13.45
N VAL A 7 15.19 23.13 -12.17
CA VAL A 7 16.41 23.63 -11.53
C VAL A 7 17.40 22.48 -11.36
N SER A 8 16.97 21.36 -10.76
CA SER A 8 17.84 20.21 -10.51
C SER A 8 18.33 19.53 -11.80
N ARG A 9 17.52 19.56 -12.87
CA ARG A 9 17.87 18.99 -14.17
C ARG A 9 19.06 19.72 -14.84
N ASN A 10 19.26 20.99 -14.53
CA ASN A 10 20.32 21.85 -15.10
C ASN A 10 21.58 21.91 -14.25
N GLU A 11 21.66 21.14 -13.16
CA GLU A 11 22.91 20.95 -12.42
C GLU A 11 23.99 20.35 -13.34
N GLU A 12 25.22 20.87 -13.26
CA GLU A 12 26.34 20.57 -14.17
C GLU A 12 26.56 19.06 -14.33
N TRP A 13 26.71 18.35 -13.20
CA TRP A 13 26.89 16.89 -13.19
C TRP A 13 25.78 16.14 -13.96
N ARG A 14 24.54 16.65 -13.89
CA ARG A 14 23.39 15.99 -14.50
C ARG A 14 23.31 16.28 -16.00
N VAL A 15 23.76 17.46 -16.41
CA VAL A 15 23.94 17.82 -17.83
C VAL A 15 25.02 16.95 -18.47
N GLU A 16 26.19 16.81 -17.80
CA GLU A 16 27.30 15.97 -18.25
C GLU A 16 26.89 14.51 -18.36
N LEU A 17 26.26 13.95 -17.33
CA LEU A 17 25.77 12.55 -17.30
C LEU A 17 24.77 12.29 -18.43
N ARG A 18 23.88 13.23 -18.70
CA ARG A 18 22.90 13.14 -19.78
C ARG A 18 23.58 13.17 -21.15
N GLY A 19 24.66 13.92 -21.29
CA GLY A 19 25.45 14.03 -22.52
C GLY A 19 26.39 12.87 -22.77
N SER A 20 26.76 12.09 -21.74
CA SER A 20 27.75 11.01 -21.85
C SER A 20 27.29 9.81 -22.70
N ILE A 21 25.98 9.57 -22.77
CA ILE A 21 25.37 8.47 -23.53
C ILE A 21 24.17 9.05 -24.30
N SER A 22 24.10 8.78 -25.60
CA SER A 22 23.01 9.27 -26.45
C SER A 22 21.64 8.68 -26.06
N PRO A 23 20.53 9.40 -26.33
CA PRO A 23 19.18 8.85 -26.08
C PRO A 23 18.93 7.53 -26.82
N LYS A 24 19.53 7.30 -27.99
CA LYS A 24 19.42 6.07 -28.76
C LYS A 24 20.10 4.90 -28.06
N GLU A 25 21.29 5.10 -27.53
CA GLU A 25 22.03 4.09 -26.77
C GLU A 25 21.30 3.76 -25.45
N ARG A 26 20.81 4.78 -24.72
CA ARG A 26 19.97 4.57 -23.52
C ARG A 26 18.70 3.76 -23.85
N ALA A 27 18.09 4.03 -25.00
CA ALA A 27 16.91 3.32 -25.45
C ALA A 27 17.19 1.84 -25.81
N ALA A 28 18.39 1.51 -26.25
CA ALA A 28 18.79 0.14 -26.61
C ALA A 28 19.04 -0.78 -25.40
N ILE A 29 19.20 -0.21 -24.18
CA ILE A 29 19.41 -1.00 -22.96
C ILE A 29 18.11 -1.71 -22.59
N GLU A 30 18.18 -3.02 -22.39
CA GLU A 30 17.05 -3.84 -21.95
C GLU A 30 16.71 -3.61 -20.47
N ARG A 31 15.44 -3.73 -20.11
CA ARG A 31 14.95 -3.65 -18.73
C ARG A 31 15.55 -4.78 -17.89
N VAL A 32 15.98 -4.45 -16.68
CA VAL A 32 16.45 -5.43 -15.70
C VAL A 32 15.26 -6.22 -15.16
N GLU A 33 15.43 -7.52 -15.04
CA GLU A 33 14.48 -8.41 -14.38
C GLU A 33 14.74 -8.44 -12.87
N MET A 34 13.67 -8.54 -12.07
CA MET A 34 13.75 -8.69 -10.63
C MET A 34 14.12 -10.15 -10.29
N PRO A 35 15.23 -10.41 -9.62
CA PRO A 35 15.53 -11.75 -9.10
C PRO A 35 14.46 -12.18 -8.09
N GLN A 36 14.01 -13.43 -8.19
CA GLN A 36 12.92 -13.96 -7.36
C GLN A 36 13.28 -15.35 -6.83
N LEU A 37 12.73 -15.68 -5.65
CA LEU A 37 12.77 -17.05 -5.16
C LEU A 37 12.01 -18.01 -6.09
N ALA A 38 12.52 -19.23 -6.27
CA ALA A 38 11.86 -20.24 -7.07
C ALA A 38 10.45 -20.57 -6.55
N PRO A 39 9.42 -20.71 -7.40
CA PRO A 39 8.04 -20.92 -6.98
C PRO A 39 7.83 -22.06 -5.99
N ALA A 40 8.48 -23.21 -6.23
CA ALA A 40 8.38 -24.37 -5.35
C ALA A 40 9.01 -24.16 -3.95
N TYR A 41 10.03 -23.30 -3.86
CA TYR A 41 10.66 -22.95 -2.59
C TYR A 41 9.83 -21.90 -1.83
N ARG A 42 9.42 -20.83 -2.51
CA ARG A 42 8.77 -19.68 -1.85
C ARG A 42 7.43 -20.01 -1.19
N ILE A 43 6.71 -21.06 -1.63
CA ILE A 43 5.49 -21.54 -0.96
C ILE A 43 5.76 -22.22 0.38
N THR A 44 7.00 -22.61 0.68
CA THR A 44 7.40 -23.30 1.93
C THR A 44 7.94 -22.34 2.99
N CYS A 45 8.11 -21.06 2.67
CA CYS A 45 8.71 -20.06 3.55
C CYS A 45 7.95 -18.72 3.51
N ASN A 46 8.33 -17.81 4.42
CA ASN A 46 7.84 -16.44 4.44
C ASN A 46 8.93 -15.41 4.06
N GLU A 47 10.04 -15.87 3.46
CA GLU A 47 11.08 -14.99 2.96
C GLU A 47 10.54 -14.08 1.84
N GLU A 48 11.09 -12.89 1.73
CA GLU A 48 10.70 -11.95 0.67
C GLU A 48 10.93 -12.58 -0.71
N VAL A 49 9.89 -12.64 -1.54
CA VAL A 49 9.93 -13.31 -2.85
C VAL A 49 10.85 -12.59 -3.82
N ASN A 50 10.71 -11.27 -3.93
CA ASN A 50 11.59 -10.43 -4.73
C ASN A 50 12.89 -10.18 -3.98
N GLN A 51 14.03 -10.54 -4.58
CA GLN A 51 15.33 -10.52 -3.89
C GLN A 51 16.08 -9.19 -4.01
N GLY A 52 15.53 -8.23 -4.77
CA GLY A 52 16.23 -6.96 -5.08
C GLY A 52 17.22 -7.10 -6.24
N ILE A 53 17.75 -5.99 -6.67
CA ILE A 53 18.74 -5.90 -7.76
C ILE A 53 20.11 -5.49 -7.23
N THR A 54 21.18 -5.94 -7.89
CA THR A 54 22.55 -5.55 -7.54
C THR A 54 22.86 -4.10 -7.91
N GLU A 55 23.98 -3.55 -7.43
CA GLU A 55 24.45 -2.20 -7.81
C GLU A 55 24.64 -2.06 -9.32
N GLU A 56 25.25 -3.06 -9.97
CA GLU A 56 25.48 -3.07 -11.42
C GLU A 56 24.15 -3.10 -12.20
N GLN A 57 23.18 -3.90 -11.73
CA GLN A 57 21.85 -3.95 -12.32
C GLN A 57 21.13 -2.62 -12.12
N ALA A 58 21.23 -2.01 -10.94
CA ALA A 58 20.63 -0.70 -10.64
C ALA A 58 21.21 0.41 -11.51
N VAL A 59 22.52 0.49 -11.67
CA VAL A 59 23.20 1.46 -12.54
C VAL A 59 22.77 1.24 -13.99
N ARG A 60 22.76 -0.02 -14.48
CA ARG A 60 22.31 -0.36 -15.83
C ARG A 60 20.85 0.06 -16.07
N GLU A 61 19.96 -0.21 -15.13
CA GLU A 61 18.54 0.19 -15.23
C GLU A 61 18.39 1.71 -15.16
N ALA A 62 19.11 2.38 -14.28
CA ALA A 62 19.11 3.83 -14.15
C ALA A 62 19.57 4.55 -15.43
N THR A 63 20.55 3.95 -16.13
CA THR A 63 21.05 4.45 -17.43
C THR A 63 19.96 4.48 -18.49
N ARG A 64 18.92 3.66 -18.40
CA ARG A 64 17.77 3.67 -19.31
C ARG A 64 16.94 4.95 -19.25
N CYS A 65 17.03 5.70 -18.13
CA CYS A 65 16.27 6.95 -17.95
C CYS A 65 16.79 8.04 -18.88
N LEU A 66 15.88 8.63 -19.68
CA LEU A 66 16.20 9.70 -20.64
C LEU A 66 16.32 11.08 -19.99
N ASP A 67 16.09 11.21 -18.69
CA ASP A 67 16.10 12.49 -17.98
C ASP A 67 15.25 13.57 -18.68
N CYS A 68 13.95 13.28 -18.84
CA CYS A 68 13.02 14.10 -19.62
C CYS A 68 12.90 15.53 -19.09
N ASN A 69 12.73 16.50 -19.98
CA ASN A 69 12.50 17.90 -19.58
C ASN A 69 11.15 18.11 -18.88
N ASN A 70 10.13 17.33 -19.29
CA ASN A 70 8.82 17.28 -18.63
C ASN A 70 8.55 15.83 -18.19
N PRO A 71 9.03 15.43 -17.00
CA PRO A 71 9.01 14.04 -16.57
C PRO A 71 7.60 13.64 -16.10
N GLN A 72 6.80 13.06 -17.01
CA GLN A 72 5.44 12.61 -16.70
C GLN A 72 5.39 11.53 -15.60
N CYS A 73 6.46 10.78 -15.38
CA CYS A 73 6.55 9.82 -14.28
C CYS A 73 6.36 10.49 -12.90
N VAL A 74 6.81 11.73 -12.72
CA VAL A 74 6.61 12.51 -11.48
C VAL A 74 5.12 12.77 -11.23
N THR A 75 4.35 13.10 -12.25
CA THR A 75 2.89 13.31 -12.12
C THR A 75 2.13 12.02 -11.83
N GLY A 76 2.76 10.87 -12.08
CA GLY A 76 2.23 9.56 -11.72
C GLY A 76 2.53 9.14 -10.28
N CYS A 77 3.34 9.91 -9.54
CA CYS A 77 3.66 9.65 -8.14
C CYS A 77 2.82 10.55 -7.22
N PRO A 78 1.93 9.98 -6.37
CA PRO A 78 1.07 10.76 -5.48
C PRO A 78 1.80 11.63 -4.46
N VAL A 79 3.04 11.28 -4.10
CA VAL A 79 3.88 12.08 -3.19
C VAL A 79 4.87 12.99 -3.91
N GLY A 80 4.92 12.93 -5.25
CA GLY A 80 5.69 13.86 -6.09
C GLY A 80 7.21 13.69 -5.99
N ILE A 81 7.73 12.47 -5.92
CA ILE A 81 9.17 12.18 -5.92
C ILE A 81 9.81 12.76 -7.20
N ASP A 82 10.97 13.45 -7.06
CA ASP A 82 11.81 13.81 -8.23
C ASP A 82 12.46 12.54 -8.80
N ILE A 83 11.65 11.78 -9.54
CA ILE A 83 12.02 10.47 -10.08
C ILE A 83 13.28 10.56 -10.97
N PRO A 84 13.42 11.51 -11.91
CA PRO A 84 14.63 11.59 -12.70
C PRO A 84 15.88 11.91 -11.86
N LYS A 85 15.78 12.72 -10.80
CA LYS A 85 16.89 13.10 -9.94
C LYS A 85 17.45 11.89 -9.19
N PHE A 86 16.58 11.12 -8.50
CA PHE A 86 17.08 9.95 -7.77
C PHE A 86 17.65 8.88 -8.72
N ILE A 87 17.04 8.67 -9.89
CA ILE A 87 17.54 7.72 -10.89
C ILE A 87 18.92 8.16 -11.42
N LYS A 88 19.13 9.46 -11.70
CA LYS A 88 20.41 9.95 -12.15
C LYS A 88 21.49 9.89 -11.06
N ASN A 89 21.11 10.01 -9.80
CA ASN A 89 22.03 9.75 -8.69
C ASN A 89 22.46 8.28 -8.64
N ILE A 90 21.55 7.32 -8.89
CA ILE A 90 21.92 5.90 -9.02
C ILE A 90 22.87 5.69 -10.21
N GLU A 91 22.58 6.28 -11.38
CA GLU A 91 23.40 6.13 -12.58
C GLU A 91 24.86 6.57 -12.34
N ARG A 92 25.08 7.64 -11.56
CA ARG A 92 26.43 8.10 -11.18
C ARG A 92 27.00 7.44 -9.92
N ARG A 93 26.35 6.40 -9.40
CA ARG A 93 26.70 5.64 -8.19
C ARG A 93 26.71 6.48 -6.88
N HIS A 94 25.97 7.56 -6.83
CA HIS A 94 25.71 8.36 -5.63
C HIS A 94 24.44 7.88 -4.94
N PHE A 95 24.50 6.70 -4.33
CA PHE A 95 23.32 6.01 -3.79
C PHE A 95 22.73 6.71 -2.57
N ALA A 96 23.58 7.34 -1.73
CA ALA A 96 23.13 8.16 -0.61
C ALA A 96 22.31 9.37 -1.10
N ASP A 97 22.76 10.07 -2.16
CA ASP A 97 22.03 11.19 -2.77
C ASP A 97 20.70 10.73 -3.39
N ALA A 98 20.67 9.50 -3.93
CA ALA A 98 19.44 8.91 -4.45
C ALA A 98 18.43 8.66 -3.32
N ALA A 99 18.84 8.05 -2.22
CA ALA A 99 18.02 7.82 -1.04
C ALA A 99 17.53 9.14 -0.42
N ALA A 100 18.41 10.13 -0.27
CA ALA A 100 18.05 11.46 0.22
C ALA A 100 16.99 12.13 -0.67
N THR A 101 17.11 12.01 -2.01
CA THR A 101 16.12 12.54 -2.95
C THR A 101 14.74 11.88 -2.77
N LEU A 102 14.68 10.57 -2.53
CA LEU A 102 13.42 9.87 -2.23
C LEU A 102 12.79 10.42 -0.93
N LYS A 103 13.59 10.59 0.11
CA LYS A 103 13.17 11.06 1.44
C LYS A 103 12.76 12.54 1.48
N GLU A 104 13.06 13.36 0.46
CA GLU A 104 12.55 14.73 0.35
C GLU A 104 11.01 14.77 0.39
N THR A 105 10.36 13.78 -0.21
CA THR A 105 8.89 13.76 -0.36
C THR A 105 8.22 12.47 0.07
N SER A 106 8.95 11.38 0.26
CA SER A 106 8.42 10.08 0.72
C SER A 106 8.95 9.76 2.12
N SER A 107 8.07 9.42 3.04
CA SER A 107 8.45 8.95 4.38
C SER A 107 8.70 7.44 4.44
N LEU A 108 8.29 6.68 3.41
CA LEU A 108 8.34 5.22 3.39
C LEU A 108 8.84 4.67 2.04
N PRO A 109 10.01 5.11 1.53
CA PRO A 109 10.47 4.71 0.19
C PRO A 109 10.75 3.20 0.07
N ALA A 110 11.27 2.54 1.11
CA ALA A 110 11.52 1.10 1.10
C ALA A 110 10.22 0.28 1.00
N VAL A 111 9.13 0.77 1.58
CA VAL A 111 7.79 0.20 1.45
C VAL A 111 7.26 0.44 0.03
N CYS A 112 7.33 1.68 -0.46
CA CYS A 112 6.79 2.07 -1.77
C CYS A 112 7.46 1.30 -2.92
N GLY A 113 8.77 1.12 -2.89
CA GLY A 113 9.51 0.34 -3.88
C GLY A 113 9.04 -1.12 -3.99
N ARG A 114 8.43 -1.66 -2.91
CA ARG A 114 7.90 -3.04 -2.84
C ARG A 114 6.42 -3.16 -3.22
N VAL A 115 5.57 -2.22 -2.75
CA VAL A 115 4.12 -2.44 -2.78
C VAL A 115 3.34 -1.50 -3.70
N CYS A 116 3.93 -0.43 -4.22
CA CYS A 116 3.27 0.44 -5.18
C CYS A 116 2.92 -0.31 -6.46
N PRO A 117 1.74 -0.11 -7.04
CA PRO A 117 1.42 -0.60 -8.39
C PRO A 117 2.05 0.33 -9.45
N GLN A 118 3.38 0.30 -9.56
CA GLN A 118 4.16 1.21 -10.40
C GLN A 118 3.70 1.17 -11.86
N GLU A 119 3.31 -0.01 -12.34
CA GLU A 119 2.77 -0.26 -13.69
C GLU A 119 1.46 0.51 -13.97
N LYS A 120 0.75 0.95 -12.93
CA LYS A 120 -0.47 1.77 -13.02
C LYS A 120 -0.24 3.24 -12.63
N GLN A 121 0.94 3.57 -12.11
CA GLN A 121 1.31 4.88 -11.58
C GLN A 121 2.50 5.50 -12.33
N CYS A 122 3.67 5.63 -11.69
CA CYS A 122 4.83 6.32 -12.25
C CYS A 122 5.36 5.65 -13.54
N GLU A 123 5.46 4.31 -13.58
CA GLU A 123 5.95 3.59 -14.75
C GLU A 123 4.98 3.70 -15.93
N SER A 124 3.64 3.73 -15.68
CA SER A 124 2.63 3.93 -16.74
C SER A 124 2.78 5.26 -17.48
N LYS A 125 3.46 6.23 -16.89
CA LYS A 125 3.71 7.56 -17.46
C LYS A 125 5.10 7.70 -18.10
N CYS A 126 5.90 6.64 -18.08
CA CYS A 126 7.24 6.68 -18.66
C CYS A 126 7.20 6.91 -20.16
N ILE A 127 8.00 7.86 -20.66
CA ILE A 127 8.07 8.21 -22.09
C ILE A 127 8.45 7.02 -22.98
N ARG A 128 9.22 6.03 -22.44
CA ARG A 128 9.63 4.85 -23.16
C ARG A 128 8.45 4.02 -23.69
N LEU A 129 7.32 4.03 -22.97
CA LEU A 129 6.09 3.36 -23.44
C LEU A 129 5.58 3.93 -24.76
N LYS A 130 5.73 5.26 -24.99
CA LYS A 130 5.41 5.90 -26.27
C LYS A 130 6.36 5.47 -27.40
N MET A 131 7.55 5.01 -27.03
CA MET A 131 8.55 4.42 -27.96
C MET A 131 8.34 2.92 -28.17
N LYS A 132 7.24 2.35 -27.67
CA LYS A 132 6.94 0.90 -27.66
C LYS A 132 8.04 0.07 -26.99
N GLN A 133 8.62 0.59 -25.93
CA GLN A 133 9.65 -0.04 -25.11
C GLN A 133 9.20 -0.16 -23.66
N PRO A 134 9.71 -1.14 -22.89
CA PRO A 134 9.42 -1.25 -21.47
C PRO A 134 9.80 0.03 -20.72
N ALA A 135 8.95 0.48 -19.80
CA ALA A 135 9.24 1.58 -18.90
C ALA A 135 10.57 1.36 -18.15
N VAL A 136 11.16 2.41 -17.59
CA VAL A 136 12.22 2.28 -16.60
C VAL A 136 11.60 1.62 -15.35
N ALA A 137 12.31 0.68 -14.73
CA ALA A 137 11.89 -0.03 -13.52
C ALA A 137 12.02 0.88 -12.28
N ILE A 138 11.15 1.89 -12.22
CA ILE A 138 11.24 2.96 -11.21
C ILE A 138 11.11 2.38 -9.79
N GLY A 139 10.18 1.44 -9.59
CA GLY A 139 10.00 0.80 -8.30
C GLY A 139 11.20 -0.05 -7.86
N TYR A 140 11.87 -0.73 -8.79
CA TYR A 140 13.09 -1.50 -8.49
C TYR A 140 14.23 -0.57 -8.04
N LEU A 141 14.37 0.58 -8.70
CA LEU A 141 15.39 1.59 -8.37
C LEU A 141 15.06 2.30 -7.06
N GLU A 142 13.79 2.59 -6.77
CA GLU A 142 13.33 3.12 -5.48
C GLU A 142 13.66 2.16 -4.35
N ARG A 143 13.29 0.87 -4.50
CA ARG A 143 13.65 -0.18 -3.56
C ARG A 143 15.15 -0.29 -3.37
N PHE A 144 15.92 -0.32 -4.45
CA PHE A 144 17.39 -0.43 -4.39
C PHE A 144 17.99 0.70 -3.57
N ALA A 145 17.64 1.97 -3.84
CA ALA A 145 18.19 3.10 -3.12
C ALA A 145 17.85 3.10 -1.64
N ALA A 146 16.59 2.73 -1.30
CA ALA A 146 16.14 2.63 0.09
C ALA A 146 16.80 1.45 0.84
N ASP A 147 16.95 0.29 0.20
CA ASP A 147 17.62 -0.87 0.79
C ASP A 147 19.13 -0.64 0.94
N TRP A 148 19.75 0.04 -0.02
CA TRP A 148 21.16 0.44 0.09
C TRP A 148 21.38 1.35 1.32
N GLN A 149 20.56 2.38 1.49
CA GLN A 149 20.65 3.28 2.66
C GLN A 149 20.48 2.52 3.98
N ARG A 150 19.48 1.62 4.05
CA ARG A 150 19.24 0.81 5.24
C ARG A 150 20.44 -0.10 5.58
N ASN A 151 21.12 -0.64 4.58
CA ASN A 151 22.20 -1.62 4.74
C ASN A 151 23.59 -0.98 4.83
N SER A 152 23.76 0.27 4.42
CA SER A 152 25.06 0.96 4.42
C SER A 152 25.59 1.27 5.82
N GLY A 153 24.70 1.34 6.82
CA GLY A 153 25.04 1.80 8.16
C GLY A 153 25.32 3.30 8.26
N GLU A 154 25.19 4.05 7.17
CA GLU A 154 25.32 5.50 7.16
C GLU A 154 24.10 6.14 7.85
N GLU A 155 24.35 7.15 8.69
CA GLU A 155 23.25 7.89 9.31
C GLU A 155 22.46 8.68 8.25
N GLU A 156 21.16 8.53 8.31
CA GLU A 156 20.25 9.28 7.47
C GLU A 156 20.17 10.73 7.94
N VAL A 157 20.66 11.65 7.13
CA VAL A 157 20.58 13.09 7.41
C VAL A 157 19.26 13.63 6.83
N VAL A 158 18.23 13.72 7.68
CA VAL A 158 16.96 14.38 7.32
C VAL A 158 17.06 15.86 7.68
N LYS A 159 16.79 16.74 6.72
CA LYS A 159 16.72 18.19 6.99
C LYS A 159 15.46 18.49 7.82
N MET A 160 15.67 18.99 9.02
CA MET A 160 14.63 19.38 9.97
C MET A 160 14.60 20.89 10.16
N GLU A 161 13.41 21.47 10.24
CA GLU A 161 13.22 22.84 10.73
C GLU A 161 13.33 22.88 12.27
N PRO A 162 13.69 24.02 12.86
CA PRO A 162 13.71 24.16 14.32
C PRO A 162 12.34 23.86 14.94
N LYS A 163 12.35 23.29 16.16
CA LYS A 163 11.12 23.02 16.91
C LYS A 163 10.32 24.30 17.15
N ASN A 164 9.01 24.27 16.81
CA ASN A 164 8.10 25.41 16.97
C ASN A 164 7.20 25.28 18.21
N GLY A 165 7.24 24.14 18.93
CA GLY A 165 6.47 23.90 20.15
C GLY A 165 4.97 23.63 19.93
N ILE A 166 4.51 23.54 18.68
CA ILE A 166 3.11 23.26 18.36
C ILE A 166 2.91 21.74 18.30
N LYS A 167 1.98 21.25 19.14
CA LYS A 167 1.63 19.83 19.20
C LYS A 167 0.56 19.48 18.18
N VAL A 168 0.77 18.37 17.45
CA VAL A 168 -0.22 17.80 16.53
C VAL A 168 -0.42 16.31 16.81
N ALA A 169 -1.69 15.87 16.78
CA ALA A 169 -2.08 14.48 16.99
C ALA A 169 -2.37 13.78 15.68
N VAL A 170 -1.94 12.53 15.58
CA VAL A 170 -2.22 11.64 14.44
C VAL A 170 -2.98 10.43 14.94
N VAL A 171 -4.15 10.17 14.40
CA VAL A 171 -5.01 9.03 14.76
C VAL A 171 -4.84 7.92 13.72
N GLY A 172 -4.10 6.89 14.08
CA GLY A 172 -3.75 5.75 13.22
C GLY A 172 -2.36 5.85 12.62
N SER A 173 -1.60 4.78 12.73
CA SER A 173 -0.22 4.63 12.25
C SER A 173 -0.10 3.96 10.88
N GLY A 174 -1.18 3.96 10.09
CA GLY A 174 -1.13 3.48 8.71
C GLY A 174 -0.34 4.43 7.80
N PRO A 175 -0.20 4.11 6.51
CA PRO A 175 0.62 4.88 5.56
C PRO A 175 0.31 6.38 5.52
N SER A 176 -0.95 6.78 5.62
CA SER A 176 -1.33 8.20 5.63
C SER A 176 -0.86 8.91 6.89
N GLY A 177 -1.03 8.26 8.07
CA GLY A 177 -0.59 8.79 9.36
C GLY A 177 0.92 8.91 9.45
N LEU A 178 1.66 7.89 9.01
CA LEU A 178 3.14 7.90 8.99
C LEU A 178 3.69 8.98 8.04
N SER A 179 3.07 9.15 6.86
CA SER A 179 3.47 10.20 5.90
C SER A 179 3.19 11.60 6.46
N PHE A 180 2.01 11.82 7.05
CA PHE A 180 1.67 13.06 7.72
C PHE A 180 2.66 13.37 8.86
N ALA A 181 2.91 12.38 9.73
CA ALA A 181 3.79 12.54 10.87
C ALA A 181 5.22 12.93 10.46
N GLY A 182 5.76 12.27 9.42
CA GLY A 182 7.08 12.58 8.90
C GLY A 182 7.18 14.00 8.34
N ASP A 183 6.22 14.43 7.54
CA ASP A 183 6.23 15.78 6.96
C ASP A 183 6.02 16.88 8.03
N MET A 184 5.19 16.64 9.07
CA MET A 184 5.04 17.58 10.19
C MET A 184 6.28 17.64 11.07
N ALA A 185 6.92 16.50 11.36
CA ALA A 185 8.17 16.46 12.12
C ALA A 185 9.29 17.25 11.40
N LYS A 186 9.43 17.08 10.08
CA LYS A 186 10.39 17.88 9.27
C LYS A 186 10.17 19.39 9.42
N LYS A 187 8.94 19.82 9.64
CA LYS A 187 8.57 21.24 9.84
C LYS A 187 8.63 21.70 11.30
N GLY A 188 9.25 20.93 12.18
CA GLY A 188 9.50 21.28 13.57
C GLY A 188 8.31 21.14 14.52
N PHE A 189 7.21 20.53 14.11
CA PHE A 189 6.06 20.24 14.98
C PHE A 189 6.37 19.10 15.96
N ASP A 190 5.72 19.14 17.14
CA ASP A 190 5.74 18.03 18.09
C ASP A 190 4.60 17.07 17.75
N VAL A 191 4.96 15.91 17.19
CA VAL A 191 4.00 14.95 16.63
C VAL A 191 3.84 13.76 17.55
N THR A 192 2.59 13.43 17.91
CA THR A 192 2.24 12.18 18.59
C THR A 192 1.28 11.38 17.73
N VAL A 193 1.63 10.13 17.43
CA VAL A 193 0.81 9.17 16.71
C VAL A 193 0.16 8.20 17.69
N PHE A 194 -1.16 8.13 17.69
CA PHE A 194 -1.96 7.22 18.49
C PHE A 194 -2.41 6.04 17.64
N GLU A 195 -2.04 4.83 18.04
CA GLU A 195 -2.38 3.59 17.35
C GLU A 195 -3.25 2.69 18.23
N ALA A 196 -4.34 2.20 17.66
CA ALA A 196 -5.27 1.33 18.37
C ALA A 196 -4.73 -0.10 18.59
N LEU A 197 -3.85 -0.55 17.70
CA LEU A 197 -3.23 -1.88 17.74
C LEU A 197 -1.91 -1.86 18.55
N HIS A 198 -1.42 -3.04 18.89
CA HIS A 198 -0.17 -3.24 19.62
C HIS A 198 1.10 -3.10 18.74
N GLU A 199 0.94 -2.91 17.42
CA GLU A 199 2.02 -2.68 16.47
C GLU A 199 1.76 -1.44 15.62
N ILE A 200 2.84 -0.69 15.33
CA ILE A 200 2.81 0.49 14.46
C ILE A 200 2.93 0.06 13.00
N GLY A 201 2.16 0.69 12.09
CA GLY A 201 2.24 0.44 10.66
C GLY A 201 0.89 0.18 9.98
N GLY A 202 -0.15 -0.10 10.75
CA GLY A 202 -1.48 -0.38 10.20
C GLY A 202 -1.45 -1.53 9.19
N VAL A 203 -2.04 -1.33 8.01
CA VAL A 203 -2.12 -2.35 6.95
C VAL A 203 -0.75 -2.88 6.50
N LEU A 204 0.33 -2.12 6.68
CA LEU A 204 1.69 -2.59 6.36
C LEU A 204 2.11 -3.78 7.21
N LYS A 205 1.58 -3.86 8.43
CA LYS A 205 1.88 -4.92 9.40
C LYS A 205 0.80 -6.00 9.46
N TYR A 206 -0.48 -5.62 9.51
CA TYR A 206 -1.55 -6.62 9.65
C TYR A 206 -2.02 -7.20 8.31
N GLY A 207 -1.92 -6.44 7.21
CA GLY A 207 -2.53 -6.79 5.93
C GLY A 207 -1.57 -7.34 4.89
N ILE A 208 -0.35 -6.81 4.80
CA ILE A 208 0.63 -7.21 3.78
C ILE A 208 1.54 -8.31 4.33
N PRO A 209 1.60 -9.50 3.69
CA PRO A 209 2.40 -10.61 4.19
C PRO A 209 3.92 -10.35 4.13
N GLU A 210 4.65 -10.99 5.04
CA GLU A 210 6.11 -10.94 5.18
C GLU A 210 6.85 -11.24 3.87
N PHE A 211 6.38 -12.24 3.11
CA PHE A 211 6.98 -12.63 1.84
C PHE A 211 6.86 -11.56 0.73
N ARG A 212 6.09 -10.50 0.98
CA ARG A 212 5.91 -9.37 0.06
C ARG A 212 6.44 -8.06 0.64
N LEU A 213 6.30 -7.86 1.94
CA LEU A 213 6.80 -6.69 2.67
C LEU A 213 7.31 -7.15 4.04
N PRO A 214 8.62 -7.41 4.20
CA PRO A 214 9.17 -7.82 5.49
C PRO A 214 8.92 -6.77 6.59
N ASN A 215 8.49 -7.22 7.76
CA ASN A 215 8.24 -6.37 8.91
C ASN A 215 9.47 -5.52 9.29
N ALA A 216 10.67 -6.09 9.16
CA ALA A 216 11.92 -5.39 9.43
C ALA A 216 12.12 -4.13 8.54
N VAL A 217 11.57 -4.14 7.32
CA VAL A 217 11.59 -2.96 6.43
C VAL A 217 10.66 -1.88 7.00
N VAL A 218 9.47 -2.26 7.41
CA VAL A 218 8.48 -1.33 8.01
C VAL A 218 9.01 -0.75 9.31
N ASP A 219 9.60 -1.59 10.17
CA ASP A 219 10.18 -1.18 11.45
C ASP A 219 11.32 -0.18 11.27
N HIS A 220 12.17 -0.38 10.25
CA HIS A 220 13.25 0.55 9.93
C HIS A 220 12.72 1.94 9.53
N GLU A 221 11.68 2.00 8.70
CA GLU A 221 11.07 3.29 8.33
C GLU A 221 10.41 3.99 9.52
N ILE A 222 9.74 3.23 10.41
CA ILE A 222 9.17 3.76 11.64
C ILE A 222 10.25 4.29 12.57
N GLU A 223 11.37 3.57 12.70
CA GLU A 223 12.50 4.02 13.51
C GLU A 223 13.13 5.31 12.98
N GLY A 224 13.16 5.50 11.65
CA GLY A 224 13.52 6.77 11.03
C GLY A 224 12.62 7.92 11.52
N LEU A 225 11.31 7.71 11.59
CA LEU A 225 10.36 8.70 12.14
C LEU A 225 10.58 8.96 13.64
N ARG A 226 10.89 7.93 14.45
CA ARG A 226 11.25 8.10 15.87
C ARG A 226 12.49 8.97 16.04
N LYS A 227 13.52 8.76 15.24
CA LYS A 227 14.73 9.58 15.23
C LYS A 227 14.46 11.04 14.87
N MET A 228 13.43 11.30 14.09
CA MET A 228 12.94 12.65 13.79
C MET A 228 12.13 13.27 14.93
N GLY A 229 11.91 12.55 16.03
CA GLY A 229 11.17 13.02 17.21
C GLY A 229 9.66 12.79 17.15
N VAL A 230 9.18 11.87 16.31
CA VAL A 230 7.77 11.44 16.34
C VAL A 230 7.56 10.48 17.52
N ASP A 231 6.61 10.82 18.40
CA ASP A 231 6.18 9.96 19.49
C ASP A 231 5.07 8.99 19.02
N PHE A 232 5.13 7.72 19.48
CA PHE A 232 4.16 6.70 19.12
C PHE A 232 3.55 6.08 20.38
N GLN A 233 2.24 6.21 20.52
CA GLN A 233 1.43 5.67 21.61
C GLN A 233 0.58 4.51 21.08
N LYS A 234 0.93 3.27 21.44
CA LYS A 234 0.21 2.06 21.08
C LYS A 234 -0.92 1.77 22.06
N ASP A 235 -1.85 0.90 21.65
CA ASP A 235 -2.99 0.44 22.44
C ASP A 235 -3.90 1.60 22.90
N VAL A 236 -3.97 2.68 22.11
CA VAL A 236 -4.77 3.86 22.36
C VAL A 236 -5.86 4.00 21.29
N LEU A 237 -7.10 3.75 21.68
CA LEU A 237 -8.27 3.83 20.81
C LEU A 237 -8.92 5.21 20.92
N ILE A 238 -8.63 6.10 19.97
CA ILE A 238 -9.26 7.43 19.92
C ILE A 238 -10.77 7.30 19.70
N GLY A 239 -11.53 8.05 20.47
CA GLY A 239 -12.99 7.96 20.56
C GLY A 239 -13.48 6.96 21.63
N ARG A 240 -12.56 6.32 22.38
CA ARG A 240 -12.86 5.45 23.53
C ARG A 240 -11.90 5.66 24.68
N THR A 241 -10.60 5.43 24.47
CA THR A 241 -9.56 5.61 25.50
C THR A 241 -9.27 7.09 25.72
N ILE A 242 -9.15 7.84 24.63
CA ILE A 242 -8.93 9.28 24.58
C ILE A 242 -9.95 9.85 23.59
N THR A 243 -10.68 10.86 24.00
CA THR A 243 -11.67 11.55 23.15
C THR A 243 -11.02 12.66 22.32
N TYR A 244 -11.77 13.21 21.38
CA TYR A 244 -11.36 14.39 20.62
C TYR A 244 -11.12 15.62 21.56
N ASP A 245 -11.98 15.81 22.55
CA ASP A 245 -11.85 16.90 23.53
C ASP A 245 -10.64 16.69 24.44
N ASP A 246 -10.35 15.44 24.83
CA ASP A 246 -9.14 15.11 25.59
C ASP A 246 -7.87 15.49 24.82
N LEU A 247 -7.83 15.28 23.50
CA LEU A 247 -6.69 15.70 22.68
C LEU A 247 -6.47 17.22 22.75
N HIS A 248 -7.55 18.02 22.73
CA HIS A 248 -7.46 19.47 22.96
C HIS A 248 -6.98 19.82 24.37
N ALA A 249 -7.51 19.15 25.39
CA ALA A 249 -7.07 19.32 26.77
C ALA A 249 -5.58 18.98 26.98
N MET A 250 -5.04 18.01 26.22
CA MET A 250 -3.62 17.67 26.17
C MET A 250 -2.77 18.69 25.39
N GLY A 251 -3.40 19.70 24.78
CA GLY A 251 -2.75 20.83 24.11
C GLY A 251 -2.47 20.64 22.61
N PHE A 252 -2.99 19.60 21.98
CA PHE A 252 -2.89 19.44 20.52
C PHE A 252 -3.66 20.54 19.79
N LYS A 253 -3.05 21.14 18.76
CA LYS A 253 -3.59 22.26 17.98
C LYS A 253 -4.13 21.87 16.62
N GLY A 254 -3.78 20.69 16.16
CA GLY A 254 -4.28 20.09 14.93
C GLY A 254 -4.35 18.58 15.06
N ILE A 255 -5.35 17.98 14.45
CA ILE A 255 -5.63 16.54 14.54
C ILE A 255 -5.75 15.98 13.13
N PHE A 256 -4.97 14.95 12.82
CA PHE A 256 -5.06 14.21 11.57
C PHE A 256 -5.66 12.83 11.82
N VAL A 257 -6.72 12.47 11.08
CA VAL A 257 -7.37 11.16 11.15
C VAL A 257 -6.96 10.31 9.94
N GLY A 258 -6.13 9.30 10.20
CA GLY A 258 -5.67 8.30 9.25
C GLY A 258 -6.01 6.88 9.69
N SER A 259 -7.18 6.67 10.31
CA SER A 259 -7.61 5.41 10.92
C SER A 259 -7.94 4.28 9.93
N GLY A 260 -7.85 4.55 8.61
CA GLY A 260 -7.98 3.56 7.56
C GLY A 260 -9.40 3.00 7.37
N ALA A 261 -9.48 1.84 6.71
CA ALA A 261 -10.70 1.08 6.47
C ALA A 261 -10.43 -0.40 6.77
N GLY A 262 -10.74 -0.81 8.00
CA GLY A 262 -10.48 -2.17 8.48
C GLY A 262 -11.74 -3.02 8.62
N PHE A 263 -12.94 -2.46 8.37
CA PHE A 263 -14.19 -3.18 8.51
C PHE A 263 -14.48 -3.99 7.23
N PRO A 264 -14.46 -5.35 7.26
CA PRO A 264 -14.61 -6.15 6.06
C PRO A 264 -16.01 -6.04 5.47
N ARG A 265 -16.10 -6.14 4.16
CA ARG A 265 -17.37 -6.34 3.46
C ARG A 265 -17.57 -7.82 3.18
N PHE A 266 -18.82 -8.23 3.30
CA PHE A 266 -19.29 -9.55 2.91
C PHE A 266 -20.18 -9.46 1.67
N MET A 267 -20.50 -10.61 1.08
CA MET A 267 -21.30 -10.67 -0.14
C MET A 267 -22.80 -10.60 0.14
N ASN A 268 -23.21 -10.81 1.39
CA ASN A 268 -24.61 -10.94 1.86
C ASN A 268 -25.34 -12.10 1.16
N ILE A 269 -24.69 -13.27 1.12
CA ILE A 269 -25.25 -14.51 0.57
C ILE A 269 -25.45 -15.54 1.69
N PRO A 270 -26.31 -16.56 1.49
CA PRO A 270 -26.50 -17.63 2.44
C PRO A 270 -25.18 -18.34 2.80
N GLY A 271 -25.01 -18.69 4.07
CA GLY A 271 -23.87 -19.45 4.57
C GLY A 271 -22.65 -18.62 4.96
N GLU A 272 -22.65 -17.29 4.86
CA GLU A 272 -21.51 -16.46 5.26
C GLU A 272 -21.16 -16.51 6.76
N ASN A 273 -22.06 -17.04 7.59
CA ASN A 273 -21.85 -17.22 9.03
C ASN A 273 -21.39 -18.65 9.41
N LEU A 274 -21.10 -19.50 8.45
CA LEU A 274 -20.56 -20.84 8.69
C LEU A 274 -19.13 -20.78 9.23
N ASN A 275 -18.79 -21.74 10.11
CA ASN A 275 -17.40 -21.92 10.51
C ASN A 275 -16.53 -22.24 9.29
N GLY A 276 -15.39 -21.57 9.16
CA GLY A 276 -14.51 -21.70 7.98
C GLY A 276 -14.76 -20.64 6.91
N VAL A 277 -15.81 -19.80 7.05
CA VAL A 277 -16.00 -18.59 6.25
C VAL A 277 -15.47 -17.40 7.06
N MET A 278 -14.51 -16.66 6.51
CA MET A 278 -13.92 -15.51 7.21
C MET A 278 -13.52 -14.40 6.21
N SER A 279 -13.34 -13.19 6.71
CA SER A 279 -12.81 -12.10 5.89
C SER A 279 -11.30 -12.23 5.70
N SER A 280 -10.77 -11.70 4.58
CA SER A 280 -9.33 -11.61 4.36
C SER A 280 -8.63 -10.77 5.43
N ASN A 281 -9.29 -9.72 5.93
CA ASN A 281 -8.74 -8.90 7.02
C ASN A 281 -8.52 -9.73 8.28
N GLU A 282 -9.50 -10.53 8.68
CA GLU A 282 -9.35 -11.42 9.84
C GLU A 282 -8.24 -12.45 9.60
N TYR A 283 -8.27 -13.12 8.43
CA TYR A 283 -7.30 -14.14 8.08
C TYR A 283 -5.86 -13.61 8.10
N LEU A 284 -5.62 -12.52 7.38
CA LEU A 284 -4.29 -11.92 7.29
C LEU A 284 -3.83 -11.30 8.61
N THR A 285 -4.73 -10.68 9.39
CA THR A 285 -4.39 -10.13 10.72
C THR A 285 -3.95 -11.24 11.67
N ARG A 286 -4.64 -12.38 11.70
CA ARG A 286 -4.25 -13.52 12.53
C ARG A 286 -2.85 -14.04 12.18
N ILE A 287 -2.50 -14.09 10.90
CA ILE A 287 -1.23 -14.65 10.43
C ILE A 287 -0.10 -13.61 10.51
N ASN A 288 -0.31 -12.40 10.01
CA ASN A 288 0.75 -11.39 9.92
C ASN A 288 1.02 -10.70 11.26
N LEU A 289 -0.03 -10.20 11.93
CA LEU A 289 0.09 -9.42 13.15
C LEU A 289 0.13 -10.31 14.40
N MET A 290 -0.72 -11.35 14.43
CA MET A 290 -0.87 -12.23 15.60
C MET A 290 -0.08 -13.54 15.47
N GLN A 291 0.76 -13.67 14.46
CA GLN A 291 1.73 -14.75 14.23
C GLN A 291 1.13 -16.18 14.21
N ALA A 292 -0.14 -16.32 13.80
CA ALA A 292 -0.76 -17.63 13.65
C ALA A 292 0.04 -18.50 12.66
N GLY A 293 0.29 -19.76 13.02
CA GLY A 293 1.06 -20.68 12.18
C GLY A 293 2.58 -20.43 12.14
N ARG A 294 3.09 -19.46 12.90
CA ARG A 294 4.52 -19.15 13.02
C ARG A 294 5.08 -19.48 14.42
N GLY A 295 4.46 -20.43 15.11
CA GLY A 295 4.81 -20.79 16.50
C GLY A 295 4.10 -19.93 17.55
N GLY A 296 3.20 -19.03 17.16
CA GLY A 296 2.31 -18.31 18.07
C GLY A 296 1.07 -19.12 18.42
N ASP A 297 0.44 -18.77 19.55
CA ASP A 297 -0.76 -19.47 20.07
C ASP A 297 -2.08 -19.02 19.40
N THR A 298 -2.03 -18.11 18.44
CA THR A 298 -3.22 -17.60 17.77
C THR A 298 -3.85 -18.69 16.89
N PRO A 299 -5.12 -19.07 17.12
CA PRO A 299 -5.79 -20.08 16.30
C PRO A 299 -6.11 -19.53 14.92
N VAL A 300 -5.92 -20.36 13.90
CA VAL A 300 -6.35 -20.08 12.51
C VAL A 300 -7.00 -21.34 11.95
N ILE A 301 -8.09 -21.17 11.21
CA ILE A 301 -8.74 -22.27 10.51
C ILE A 301 -7.96 -22.51 9.21
N THR A 302 -7.51 -23.74 9.02
CA THR A 302 -6.84 -24.23 7.81
C THR A 302 -7.69 -25.34 7.18
N GLY A 303 -7.47 -25.62 5.91
CA GLY A 303 -8.16 -26.68 5.16
C GLY A 303 -7.31 -27.12 3.97
N ASP A 304 -7.65 -28.28 3.42
CA ASP A 304 -6.98 -28.82 2.24
C ASP A 304 -7.36 -28.01 0.97
N THR A 305 -8.63 -27.60 0.85
CA THR A 305 -9.12 -26.77 -0.24
C THR A 305 -9.61 -25.40 0.27
N VAL A 306 -8.93 -24.34 -0.12
CA VAL A 306 -9.22 -22.96 0.28
C VAL A 306 -9.72 -22.17 -0.92
N ALA A 307 -10.90 -21.57 -0.81
CA ALA A 307 -11.40 -20.61 -1.81
C ALA A 307 -11.20 -19.18 -1.31
N VAL A 308 -10.64 -18.31 -2.16
CA VAL A 308 -10.51 -16.87 -1.91
C VAL A 308 -11.37 -16.11 -2.89
N VAL A 309 -12.29 -15.27 -2.40
CA VAL A 309 -13.25 -14.53 -3.22
C VAL A 309 -12.78 -13.09 -3.39
N GLY A 310 -12.41 -12.71 -4.61
CA GLY A 310 -11.95 -11.34 -4.92
C GLY A 310 -10.85 -11.30 -5.96
N GLY A 311 -10.45 -10.11 -6.42
CA GLY A 311 -9.42 -9.95 -7.46
C GLY A 311 -8.42 -8.82 -7.17
N GLY A 312 -8.42 -8.29 -5.94
CA GLY A 312 -7.48 -7.25 -5.49
C GLY A 312 -6.20 -7.81 -4.87
N ASN A 313 -5.28 -6.92 -4.48
CA ASN A 313 -4.03 -7.31 -3.82
C ASN A 313 -4.28 -8.15 -2.55
N THR A 314 -5.29 -7.79 -1.76
CA THR A 314 -5.66 -8.54 -0.55
C THR A 314 -6.08 -9.98 -0.86
N ALA A 315 -6.74 -10.22 -2.01
CA ALA A 315 -7.07 -11.56 -2.46
C ALA A 315 -5.81 -12.34 -2.87
N MET A 316 -4.87 -11.70 -3.59
CA MET A 316 -3.57 -12.30 -3.91
C MET A 316 -2.79 -12.65 -2.63
N ASP A 317 -2.73 -11.74 -1.68
CA ASP A 317 -2.08 -11.94 -0.38
C ASP A 317 -2.71 -13.13 0.37
N SER A 318 -4.04 -13.23 0.37
CA SER A 318 -4.75 -14.34 1.04
C SER A 318 -4.53 -15.70 0.36
N THR A 319 -4.55 -15.76 -0.98
CA THR A 319 -4.31 -17.02 -1.72
C THR A 319 -2.90 -17.54 -1.50
N ARG A 320 -1.92 -16.67 -1.62
CA ARG A 320 -0.50 -17.00 -1.46
C ARG A 320 -0.17 -17.37 -0.01
N THR A 321 -0.84 -16.71 0.95
CA THR A 321 -0.76 -17.07 2.38
C THR A 321 -1.38 -18.44 2.64
N ALA A 322 -2.53 -18.78 2.03
CA ALA A 322 -3.17 -20.08 2.21
C ALA A 322 -2.28 -21.25 1.76
N LEU A 323 -1.54 -21.11 0.66
CA LEU A 323 -0.55 -22.10 0.23
C LEU A 323 0.54 -22.29 1.31
N ARG A 324 1.07 -21.19 1.86
CA ARG A 324 2.10 -21.22 2.93
C ARG A 324 1.59 -21.78 4.24
N MET A 325 0.27 -21.72 4.47
CA MET A 325 -0.41 -22.34 5.60
C MET A 325 -0.74 -23.84 5.39
N GLY A 326 -0.32 -24.41 4.26
CA GLY A 326 -0.41 -25.84 3.97
C GLY A 326 -1.64 -26.30 3.20
N ALA A 327 -2.42 -25.37 2.60
CA ALA A 327 -3.51 -25.75 1.71
C ALA A 327 -2.95 -26.50 0.50
N LYS A 328 -3.60 -27.62 0.14
CA LYS A 328 -3.21 -28.46 -1.00
C LYS A 328 -3.74 -27.89 -2.33
N ARG A 329 -4.88 -27.20 -2.26
CA ARG A 329 -5.54 -26.55 -3.39
C ARG A 329 -6.04 -25.18 -2.98
N VAL A 330 -5.69 -24.14 -3.73
CA VAL A 330 -6.17 -22.79 -3.50
C VAL A 330 -6.82 -22.27 -4.76
N ILE A 331 -8.07 -21.83 -4.66
CA ILE A 331 -8.89 -21.35 -5.78
C ILE A 331 -9.17 -19.87 -5.54
N LEU A 332 -8.79 -19.01 -6.48
CA LEU A 332 -9.22 -17.61 -6.51
C LEU A 332 -10.50 -17.49 -7.34
N VAL A 333 -11.60 -17.11 -6.71
CA VAL A 333 -12.88 -16.92 -7.39
C VAL A 333 -13.10 -15.44 -7.67
N TYR A 334 -13.21 -15.08 -8.95
CA TYR A 334 -13.37 -13.69 -9.35
C TYR A 334 -14.46 -13.52 -10.43
N ARG A 335 -15.38 -12.60 -10.18
CA ARG A 335 -16.57 -12.37 -11.02
C ARG A 335 -16.33 -11.77 -12.40
N ARG A 336 -15.12 -11.26 -12.67
CA ARG A 336 -14.69 -10.72 -13.97
C ARG A 336 -13.54 -11.55 -14.53
N SER A 337 -12.96 -11.13 -15.67
CA SER A 337 -11.77 -11.78 -16.21
C SER A 337 -10.50 -11.30 -15.51
N GLU A 338 -9.38 -11.99 -15.81
CA GLU A 338 -8.06 -11.61 -15.29
C GLU A 338 -7.69 -10.16 -15.66
N ALA A 339 -8.08 -9.70 -16.86
CA ALA A 339 -7.80 -8.35 -17.34
C ALA A 339 -8.42 -7.24 -16.46
N GLU A 340 -9.56 -7.50 -15.83
CA GLU A 340 -10.23 -6.56 -14.93
C GLU A 340 -9.76 -6.65 -13.47
N MET A 341 -8.80 -7.53 -13.15
CA MET A 341 -8.28 -7.63 -11.79
C MET A 341 -7.57 -6.33 -11.37
N PRO A 342 -7.95 -5.73 -10.23
CA PRO A 342 -7.28 -4.53 -9.73
C PRO A 342 -5.92 -4.82 -9.07
N ALA A 343 -5.58 -6.08 -8.79
CA ALA A 343 -4.29 -6.47 -8.23
C ALA A 343 -3.11 -6.06 -9.12
N ARG A 344 -1.91 -6.02 -8.56
CA ARG A 344 -0.67 -5.83 -9.32
C ARG A 344 -0.46 -7.02 -10.25
N LEU A 345 0.01 -6.76 -11.47
CA LEU A 345 0.29 -7.81 -12.45
C LEU A 345 1.33 -8.80 -11.94
N GLU A 346 2.35 -8.32 -11.25
CA GLU A 346 3.39 -9.14 -10.62
C GLU A 346 2.79 -10.12 -9.59
N GLU A 347 1.87 -9.66 -8.73
CA GLU A 347 1.23 -10.49 -7.71
C GLU A 347 0.30 -11.56 -8.30
N ILE A 348 -0.39 -11.23 -9.41
CA ILE A 348 -1.17 -12.22 -10.17
C ILE A 348 -0.23 -13.28 -10.78
N GLY A 349 0.90 -12.84 -11.34
CA GLY A 349 1.93 -13.74 -11.86
C GLY A 349 2.46 -14.69 -10.78
N HIS A 350 2.85 -14.14 -9.64
CA HIS A 350 3.35 -14.93 -8.51
C HIS A 350 2.31 -15.95 -8.00
N ALA A 351 1.05 -15.56 -7.88
CA ALA A 351 0.00 -16.47 -7.46
C ALA A 351 -0.16 -17.67 -8.42
N LYS A 352 -0.12 -17.40 -9.74
CA LYS A 352 -0.18 -18.46 -10.77
C LYS A 352 1.02 -19.40 -10.73
N GLU A 353 2.23 -18.85 -10.60
CA GLU A 353 3.47 -19.62 -10.50
C GLU A 353 3.51 -20.48 -9.21
N GLU A 354 2.90 -20.01 -8.13
CA GLU A 354 2.78 -20.72 -6.87
C GLU A 354 1.68 -21.80 -6.90
N GLY A 355 0.89 -21.91 -7.99
CA GLY A 355 -0.10 -22.96 -8.19
C GLY A 355 -1.53 -22.57 -7.77
N VAL A 356 -1.83 -21.27 -7.58
CA VAL A 356 -3.20 -20.80 -7.36
C VAL A 356 -4.04 -20.99 -8.62
N GLU A 357 -5.18 -21.67 -8.48
CA GLU A 357 -6.17 -21.83 -9.57
C GLU A 357 -7.01 -20.56 -9.72
N LEU A 358 -6.95 -19.91 -10.90
CA LEU A 358 -7.78 -18.73 -11.18
C LEU A 358 -9.13 -19.14 -11.77
N MET A 359 -10.17 -19.12 -10.96
CA MET A 359 -11.57 -19.31 -11.39
C MET A 359 -12.18 -17.92 -11.67
N THR A 360 -11.87 -17.37 -12.84
CA THR A 360 -12.43 -16.11 -13.33
C THR A 360 -13.83 -16.31 -13.90
N LEU A 361 -14.59 -15.20 -14.03
CA LEU A 361 -15.98 -15.21 -14.51
C LEU A 361 -16.89 -16.10 -13.66
N HIS A 362 -16.64 -16.16 -12.34
CA HIS A 362 -17.47 -16.87 -11.37
C HIS A 362 -17.73 -16.00 -10.14
N ASN A 363 -18.93 -16.05 -9.63
CA ASN A 363 -19.36 -15.30 -8.45
C ASN A 363 -20.06 -16.23 -7.46
N PRO A 364 -19.61 -16.33 -6.20
CA PRO A 364 -20.29 -17.12 -5.20
C PRO A 364 -21.73 -16.61 -4.96
N VAL A 365 -22.66 -17.53 -4.77
CA VAL A 365 -24.07 -17.25 -4.50
C VAL A 365 -24.57 -17.91 -3.22
N GLU A 366 -23.88 -18.93 -2.71
CA GLU A 366 -24.21 -19.64 -1.48
C GLU A 366 -22.98 -20.40 -0.97
N TYR A 367 -22.79 -20.45 0.35
CA TYR A 367 -21.88 -21.39 1.02
C TYR A 367 -22.69 -22.47 1.73
N ILE A 368 -22.30 -23.73 1.56
CA ILE A 368 -23.00 -24.90 2.07
C ILE A 368 -22.26 -25.41 3.31
N GLY A 369 -22.98 -25.63 4.39
CA GLY A 369 -22.46 -26.18 5.63
C GLY A 369 -22.71 -27.68 5.80
N ASP A 370 -21.81 -28.34 6.53
CA ASP A 370 -21.99 -29.69 7.04
C ASP A 370 -22.96 -29.71 8.28
N GLU A 371 -23.25 -30.89 8.80
CA GLU A 371 -24.09 -31.07 10.01
C GLU A 371 -23.51 -30.40 11.27
N LYS A 372 -22.23 -30.06 11.27
CA LYS A 372 -21.52 -29.34 12.35
C LYS A 372 -21.44 -27.83 12.14
N GLY A 373 -22.10 -27.32 11.09
CA GLY A 373 -22.09 -25.89 10.75
C GLY A 373 -20.75 -25.40 10.21
N ARG A 374 -19.92 -26.27 9.61
CA ARG A 374 -18.67 -25.89 8.93
C ARG A 374 -18.90 -25.86 7.43
N VAL A 375 -18.28 -24.91 6.74
CA VAL A 375 -18.36 -24.84 5.26
C VAL A 375 -17.75 -26.13 4.67
N CYS A 376 -18.45 -26.73 3.70
CA CYS A 376 -18.00 -27.94 3.00
C CYS A 376 -18.10 -27.79 1.47
N ALA A 377 -18.87 -26.82 0.96
CA ALA A 377 -18.94 -26.50 -0.46
C ALA A 377 -19.35 -25.05 -0.69
N MET A 378 -19.14 -24.58 -1.92
CA MET A 378 -19.53 -23.26 -2.40
C MET A 378 -20.25 -23.40 -3.73
N LYS A 379 -21.43 -22.76 -3.89
CA LYS A 379 -22.09 -22.60 -5.18
C LYS A 379 -21.60 -21.32 -5.85
N VAL A 380 -21.19 -21.44 -7.10
CA VAL A 380 -20.73 -20.32 -7.92
C VAL A 380 -21.58 -20.19 -9.17
N GLN A 381 -21.99 -18.95 -9.45
CA GLN A 381 -22.68 -18.55 -10.66
C GLN A 381 -21.64 -18.18 -11.72
N ARG A 382 -21.72 -18.81 -12.89
CA ARG A 382 -20.91 -18.40 -14.05
C ARG A 382 -21.34 -17.01 -14.54
N MET A 383 -20.35 -16.21 -14.91
CA MET A 383 -20.56 -14.83 -15.37
C MET A 383 -20.06 -14.67 -16.81
N GLU A 384 -20.56 -13.65 -17.49
CA GLU A 384 -20.00 -13.09 -18.72
C GLU A 384 -19.74 -11.58 -18.55
N LEU A 385 -18.98 -11.00 -19.48
CA LEU A 385 -18.62 -9.58 -19.41
C LEU A 385 -19.52 -8.74 -20.32
N GLY A 386 -20.27 -7.82 -19.72
CA GLY A 386 -21.04 -6.79 -20.38
C GLY A 386 -20.26 -5.51 -20.64
N GLU A 387 -20.97 -4.39 -20.74
CA GLU A 387 -20.40 -3.07 -20.95
C GLU A 387 -19.57 -2.59 -19.73
N PRO A 388 -18.59 -1.68 -19.94
CA PRO A 388 -17.82 -1.09 -18.87
C PRO A 388 -18.68 -0.33 -17.85
N ASP A 389 -18.37 -0.50 -16.55
CA ASP A 389 -18.95 0.27 -15.46
C ASP A 389 -18.29 1.65 -15.30
N ALA A 390 -18.73 2.45 -14.33
CA ALA A 390 -18.16 3.79 -14.04
C ALA A 390 -16.65 3.78 -13.71
N SER A 391 -16.08 2.61 -13.38
CA SER A 391 -14.63 2.45 -13.16
C SER A 391 -13.86 2.09 -14.44
N GLY A 392 -14.55 1.96 -15.57
CA GLY A 392 -13.99 1.54 -16.86
C GLY A 392 -13.78 0.01 -16.99
N ARG A 393 -14.18 -0.78 -15.99
CA ARG A 393 -14.09 -2.25 -16.02
C ARG A 393 -15.40 -2.85 -16.52
N ARG A 394 -15.32 -3.89 -17.34
CA ARG A 394 -16.49 -4.56 -17.87
C ARG A 394 -17.36 -5.18 -16.74
N SER A 395 -18.66 -4.95 -16.82
CA SER A 395 -19.62 -5.40 -15.80
C SER A 395 -19.84 -6.91 -15.87
N PRO A 396 -19.85 -7.62 -14.72
CA PRO A 396 -20.16 -9.04 -14.71
C PRO A 396 -21.68 -9.25 -14.81
N ILE A 397 -22.11 -10.09 -15.76
CA ILE A 397 -23.52 -10.46 -16.02
C ILE A 397 -23.67 -11.96 -15.74
N PRO A 398 -24.64 -12.39 -14.91
CA PRO A 398 -24.85 -13.82 -14.65
C PRO A 398 -25.38 -14.55 -15.89
N VAL A 399 -24.82 -15.73 -16.17
CA VAL A 399 -25.33 -16.65 -17.18
C VAL A 399 -26.45 -17.49 -16.57
N GLU A 400 -27.66 -17.35 -17.06
CA GLU A 400 -28.84 -17.98 -16.47
C GLU A 400 -28.70 -19.52 -16.38
N GLY A 401 -29.01 -20.09 -15.20
CA GLY A 401 -28.96 -21.52 -14.94
C GLY A 401 -27.55 -22.13 -14.82
N ALA A 402 -26.48 -21.38 -15.02
CA ALA A 402 -25.13 -21.88 -14.96
C ALA A 402 -24.52 -21.73 -13.54
N ILE A 403 -24.97 -22.63 -12.63
CA ILE A 403 -24.48 -22.71 -11.25
C ILE A 403 -23.70 -24.02 -11.09
N GLU A 404 -22.53 -23.93 -10.49
CA GLU A 404 -21.66 -25.07 -10.17
C GLU A 404 -21.44 -25.14 -8.65
N GLU A 405 -21.29 -26.36 -8.14
CA GLU A 405 -20.93 -26.60 -6.73
C GLU A 405 -19.47 -27.07 -6.64
N ILE A 406 -18.70 -26.44 -5.76
CA ILE A 406 -17.28 -26.68 -5.61
C ILE A 406 -17.03 -27.06 -4.15
N PRO A 407 -16.43 -28.25 -3.86
CA PRO A 407 -16.01 -28.61 -2.51
C PRO A 407 -14.93 -27.65 -2.01
N VAL A 408 -15.10 -27.13 -0.78
CA VAL A 408 -14.14 -26.24 -0.11
C VAL A 408 -14.20 -26.45 1.40
N ASP A 409 -13.06 -26.36 2.08
CA ASP A 409 -12.96 -26.47 3.54
C ASP A 409 -12.93 -25.10 4.22
N VAL A 410 -12.45 -24.08 3.50
CA VAL A 410 -12.31 -22.71 3.99
C VAL A 410 -12.65 -21.73 2.87
N VAL A 411 -13.38 -20.66 3.22
CA VAL A 411 -13.64 -19.54 2.31
C VAL A 411 -13.13 -18.24 2.92
N ILE A 412 -12.31 -17.51 2.15
CA ILE A 412 -11.76 -16.21 2.54
C ILE A 412 -12.36 -15.12 1.65
N VAL A 413 -13.16 -14.23 2.25
CA VAL A 413 -13.87 -13.17 1.51
C VAL A 413 -13.01 -11.92 1.45
N ALA A 414 -12.59 -11.53 0.23
CA ALA A 414 -11.70 -10.42 -0.09
C ALA A 414 -12.35 -9.38 -1.05
N VAL A 415 -13.64 -9.03 -0.80
CA VAL A 415 -14.45 -8.18 -1.68
C VAL A 415 -14.41 -6.69 -1.31
N GLY A 416 -13.48 -6.31 -0.48
CA GLY A 416 -13.21 -4.94 -0.08
C GLY A 416 -13.51 -4.67 1.40
N VAL A 417 -13.27 -3.42 1.78
CA VAL A 417 -13.38 -2.92 3.16
C VAL A 417 -14.24 -1.67 3.24
N SER A 418 -14.61 -1.31 4.44
CA SER A 418 -15.29 -0.06 4.77
C SER A 418 -14.59 0.63 5.94
N PRO A 419 -14.67 1.95 6.07
CA PRO A 419 -14.18 2.67 7.24
C PRO A 419 -14.84 2.18 8.52
N ASN A 420 -14.06 2.13 9.61
CA ASN A 420 -14.64 1.95 10.94
C ASN A 420 -15.26 3.29 11.38
N SER A 421 -16.55 3.25 11.71
CA SER A 421 -17.30 4.44 12.13
C SER A 421 -16.98 4.95 13.54
N LEU A 422 -16.12 4.26 14.30
CA LEU A 422 -15.86 4.59 15.70
C LEU A 422 -15.30 6.00 15.86
N VAL A 423 -14.19 6.33 15.20
CA VAL A 423 -13.58 7.67 15.27
C VAL A 423 -14.52 8.74 14.72
N PRO A 424 -15.10 8.61 13.50
CA PRO A 424 -16.02 9.61 12.97
C PRO A 424 -17.24 9.87 13.87
N ARG A 425 -17.81 8.84 14.51
CA ARG A 425 -18.97 8.99 15.40
C ARG A 425 -18.65 9.55 16.77
N SER A 426 -17.39 9.56 17.18
CA SER A 426 -16.95 10.12 18.47
C SER A 426 -16.64 11.62 18.40
N ILE A 427 -16.77 12.24 17.24
CA ILE A 427 -16.48 13.65 17.01
C ILE A 427 -17.77 14.34 16.58
N ASP A 428 -18.31 15.18 17.46
CA ASP A 428 -19.57 15.86 17.21
C ASP A 428 -19.48 16.82 16.02
N GLY A 429 -20.49 16.77 15.17
CA GLY A 429 -20.59 17.63 13.99
C GLY A 429 -19.67 17.27 12.81
N LEU A 430 -18.88 16.20 12.92
CA LEU A 430 -18.04 15.77 11.80
C LEU A 430 -18.89 15.22 10.65
N GLU A 431 -18.69 15.75 9.45
CA GLU A 431 -19.40 15.29 8.26
C GLU A 431 -18.83 13.98 7.72
N VAL A 432 -19.73 13.01 7.51
CA VAL A 432 -19.41 11.71 6.89
C VAL A 432 -20.30 11.42 5.70
N SER A 433 -19.76 10.74 4.71
CA SER A 433 -20.50 10.29 3.53
C SER A 433 -21.47 9.14 3.88
N ARG A 434 -22.40 8.81 2.96
CA ARG A 434 -23.25 7.63 3.08
C ARG A 434 -22.47 6.30 3.19
N ARG A 435 -21.20 6.29 2.78
CA ARG A 435 -20.30 5.12 2.87
C ARG A 435 -19.50 5.08 4.17
N GLY A 436 -19.68 6.07 5.06
CA GLY A 436 -18.99 6.18 6.34
C GLY A 436 -17.57 6.78 6.24
N THR A 437 -17.17 7.31 5.07
CA THR A 437 -15.90 8.02 4.91
C THR A 437 -16.02 9.44 5.41
N ILE A 438 -14.96 10.00 6.01
CA ILE A 438 -14.90 11.43 6.40
C ILE A 438 -14.92 12.28 5.12
N VAL A 439 -15.76 13.32 5.12
CA VAL A 439 -15.82 14.30 4.04
C VAL A 439 -14.72 15.33 4.27
N VAL A 440 -13.90 15.55 3.26
CA VAL A 440 -12.80 16.53 3.29
C VAL A 440 -12.79 17.35 2.00
N ASN A 441 -12.16 18.50 2.06
CA ASN A 441 -11.79 19.26 0.86
C ASN A 441 -10.61 18.54 0.17
N ASP A 442 -10.74 18.16 -1.10
CA ASP A 442 -9.76 17.37 -1.85
C ASP A 442 -8.41 18.09 -2.05
N GLU A 443 -8.36 19.42 -1.97
CA GLU A 443 -7.14 20.20 -2.12
C GLU A 443 -6.36 20.33 -0.80
N SER A 444 -7.06 20.45 0.33
CA SER A 444 -6.45 20.67 1.63
C SER A 444 -6.44 19.44 2.53
N MET A 445 -7.29 18.44 2.27
CA MET A 445 -7.60 17.31 3.16
C MET A 445 -8.20 17.73 4.52
N GLN A 446 -8.69 18.97 4.65
CA GLN A 446 -9.37 19.49 5.83
C GLN A 446 -10.85 19.07 5.81
N SER A 447 -11.37 18.68 6.98
CA SER A 447 -12.81 18.40 7.17
C SER A 447 -13.61 19.69 7.33
N ASN A 448 -14.90 19.56 7.61
CA ASN A 448 -15.74 20.70 8.04
C ASN A 448 -15.35 21.26 9.43
N ILE A 449 -14.50 20.59 10.19
CA ILE A 449 -13.94 21.04 11.46
C ILE A 449 -12.56 21.64 11.22
N SER A 450 -12.34 22.88 11.66
CA SER A 450 -11.21 23.72 11.22
C SER A 450 -9.81 23.23 11.58
N ASP A 451 -9.66 22.42 12.62
CA ASP A 451 -8.40 21.85 13.10
C ASP A 451 -8.28 20.36 12.81
N LEU A 452 -9.29 19.76 12.16
CA LEU A 452 -9.34 18.34 11.84
C LEU A 452 -9.12 18.10 10.34
N TYR A 453 -8.12 17.29 10.06
CA TYR A 453 -7.77 16.83 8.70
C TYR A 453 -7.88 15.30 8.66
N ALA A 454 -8.12 14.74 7.49
CA ALA A 454 -8.18 13.30 7.32
C ALA A 454 -7.61 12.86 5.98
N GLY A 455 -7.12 11.61 5.89
CA GLY A 455 -6.58 11.08 4.65
C GLY A 455 -6.39 9.56 4.65
N GLY A 456 -6.15 8.99 3.48
CA GLY A 456 -6.09 7.54 3.29
C GLY A 456 -7.47 6.90 3.23
N ASP A 457 -7.56 5.63 3.62
CA ASP A 457 -8.77 4.83 3.40
C ASP A 457 -9.99 5.31 4.21
N ILE A 458 -9.80 6.04 5.30
CA ILE A 458 -10.91 6.67 6.05
C ILE A 458 -11.64 7.73 5.20
N VAL A 459 -10.98 8.29 4.20
CA VAL A 459 -11.54 9.24 3.23
C VAL A 459 -11.92 8.55 1.93
N ARG A 460 -11.04 7.69 1.39
CA ARG A 460 -11.18 7.08 0.07
C ARG A 460 -11.98 5.78 0.05
N GLY A 461 -12.13 5.11 1.20
CA GLY A 461 -12.83 3.83 1.32
C GLY A 461 -12.02 2.60 0.91
N GLY A 462 -10.76 2.76 0.59
CA GLY A 462 -9.80 1.75 0.15
C GLY A 462 -8.98 2.24 -1.04
N ALA A 463 -7.65 2.34 -0.85
CA ALA A 463 -6.73 2.87 -1.84
C ALA A 463 -5.39 2.12 -1.81
N THR A 464 -4.38 2.67 -2.46
CA THR A 464 -3.00 2.17 -2.38
C THR A 464 -2.22 2.86 -1.26
N VAL A 465 -1.16 2.22 -0.79
CA VAL A 465 -0.24 2.78 0.22
C VAL A 465 0.19 4.19 -0.17
N ILE A 466 0.67 4.39 -1.39
CA ILE A 466 1.19 5.68 -1.85
C ILE A 466 0.10 6.76 -2.01
N LEU A 467 -1.13 6.40 -2.37
CA LEU A 467 -2.24 7.35 -2.40
C LEU A 467 -2.59 7.83 -0.99
N ALA A 468 -2.61 6.91 -0.02
CA ALA A 468 -2.81 7.26 1.38
C ALA A 468 -1.69 8.16 1.91
N MET A 469 -0.44 7.87 1.55
CA MET A 469 0.70 8.74 1.85
C MET A 469 0.55 10.13 1.24
N GLY A 470 0.10 10.20 -0.02
CA GLY A 470 -0.15 11.48 -0.71
C GLY A 470 -1.18 12.36 0.01
N ASP A 471 -2.24 11.74 0.55
CA ASP A 471 -3.24 12.45 1.38
C ASP A 471 -2.62 12.97 2.67
N GLY A 472 -1.85 12.13 3.39
CA GLY A 472 -1.14 12.53 4.60
C GLY A 472 -0.19 13.71 4.36
N ARG A 473 0.59 13.65 3.27
CA ARG A 473 1.49 14.72 2.85
C ARG A 473 0.75 16.03 2.55
N LYS A 474 -0.35 15.94 1.79
CA LYS A 474 -1.18 17.10 1.45
C LYS A 474 -1.79 17.73 2.70
N ALA A 475 -2.32 16.92 3.61
CA ALA A 475 -2.84 17.37 4.90
C ALA A 475 -1.76 18.06 5.73
N ALA A 476 -0.55 17.48 5.83
CA ALA A 476 0.55 18.06 6.57
C ALA A 476 0.97 19.43 6.04
N GLN A 477 1.06 19.60 4.72
CA GLN A 477 1.39 20.89 4.11
C GLN A 477 0.36 21.97 4.43
N ASN A 478 -0.93 21.64 4.35
CA ASN A 478 -2.01 22.59 4.61
C ASN A 478 -2.19 22.89 6.10
N MET A 479 -2.14 21.87 6.97
CA MET A 479 -2.20 22.07 8.42
C MET A 479 -1.03 22.90 8.92
N ALA A 480 0.20 22.60 8.47
CA ALA A 480 1.37 23.38 8.87
C ALA A 480 1.24 24.85 8.47
N LYS A 481 0.80 25.14 7.24
CA LYS A 481 0.51 26.51 6.82
C LYS A 481 -0.50 27.19 7.75
N THR A 482 -1.63 26.54 8.02
CA THR A 482 -2.68 27.10 8.89
C THR A 482 -2.21 27.36 10.32
N LEU A 483 -1.36 26.49 10.89
CA LEU A 483 -0.90 26.60 12.26
C LEU A 483 0.26 27.60 12.45
N LEU A 484 1.09 27.80 11.41
CA LEU A 484 2.21 28.75 11.43
C LEU A 484 1.80 30.19 11.07
N GLU A 485 0.65 30.38 10.39
CA GLU A 485 0.12 31.72 10.05
C GLU A 485 -0.76 32.31 11.17
N LYS A 486 -1.05 31.55 12.23
CA LYS A 486 -1.77 31.99 13.44
C LYS A 486 -0.82 32.48 14.52
#